data_676377f3e3fac7e28c27faf33ddade91
#
_entry.id   676377f3e3fac7e28c27faf33ddade91
#
_cell.length_a   1.000
_cell.length_b   1.000
_cell.length_c   1.000
_cell.angle_alpha   90.00
_cell.angle_beta   90.00
_cell.angle_gamma   90.00
#
_symmetry.space_group_name_H-M   'P 1'
#
loop_
_entity.id
_entity.type
_entity.pdbx_description
1 polymer ?
#
loop_
_entity_poly.entity_id
_entity_poly.type
_entity_poly.pdbx_seq_one_letter_code
_entity_poly.pdbx_strand_id
1 'polypeptide(L)'
;SFKEIVYENTERIINASKDKFDLVIFETLGSLKEGEFAVKKAKTLTDKKVICSFTLAYKKDIPNFIKNMVSTLEPLGVDALGINCTGYEEILIALDILKENTNLPIMIKANLGIPKKVGEEFVYDKTLEKFKNLSKRALEKGVNIIGGCCGTTPEYIRAICNLK
;
A
#
# COMPACT_ATOMS: atom_id res chain seq x y z
N SER A 1 12.70 16.37 -15.35
CA SER A 1 13.19 15.04 -14.89
C SER A 1 12.07 14.27 -14.18
N PHE A 2 12.25 12.97 -13.96
CA PHE A 2 11.29 12.14 -13.22
C PHE A 2 11.03 12.71 -11.81
N LYS A 3 12.07 13.17 -11.12
CA LYS A 3 11.97 13.83 -9.81
C LYS A 3 11.06 15.07 -9.86
N GLU A 4 11.23 15.91 -10.84
CA GLU A 4 10.44 17.13 -11.02
C GLU A 4 8.96 16.80 -11.22
N ILE A 5 8.65 15.80 -12.06
CA ILE A 5 7.27 15.35 -12.29
C ILE A 5 6.62 14.89 -10.98
N VAL A 6 7.32 14.08 -10.18
CA VAL A 6 6.80 13.62 -8.87
C VAL A 6 6.61 14.79 -7.92
N TYR A 7 7.55 15.73 -7.87
CA TYR A 7 7.48 16.92 -7.01
C TYR A 7 6.30 17.82 -7.39
N GLU A 8 6.16 18.16 -8.65
CA GLU A 8 5.07 19.02 -9.15
C GLU A 8 3.70 18.39 -8.92
N ASN A 9 3.53 17.09 -9.19
CA ASN A 9 2.28 16.39 -8.94
C ASN A 9 1.93 16.35 -7.44
N THR A 10 2.89 16.04 -6.59
CA THR A 10 2.70 16.02 -5.12
C THR A 10 2.28 17.40 -4.63
N GLU A 11 2.99 18.44 -5.04
CA GLU A 11 2.69 19.83 -4.66
C GLU A 11 1.31 20.27 -5.13
N ARG A 12 0.97 20.00 -6.38
CA ARG A 12 -0.33 20.35 -6.95
C ARG A 12 -1.49 19.71 -6.18
N ILE A 13 -1.39 18.42 -5.84
CA ILE A 13 -2.45 17.69 -5.13
C ILE A 13 -2.59 18.21 -3.69
N ILE A 14 -1.50 18.35 -2.96
CA ILE A 14 -1.51 18.82 -1.57
C ILE A 14 -2.07 20.24 -1.49
N ASN A 15 -1.57 21.16 -2.33
CA ASN A 15 -2.03 22.54 -2.35
C ASN A 15 -3.49 22.68 -2.78
N ALA A 16 -3.94 21.87 -3.76
CA ALA A 16 -5.34 21.89 -4.18
C ALA A 16 -6.30 21.39 -3.09
N SER A 17 -5.81 20.52 -2.21
CA SER A 17 -6.60 19.99 -1.09
C SER A 17 -6.78 20.97 0.06
N LYS A 18 -6.05 22.09 0.08
CA LYS A 18 -6.17 23.20 1.06
C LYS A 18 -6.28 22.73 2.52
N ASP A 19 -5.44 21.81 2.93
CA ASP A 19 -5.41 21.20 4.27
C ASP A 19 -6.72 20.49 4.70
N LYS A 20 -7.62 20.22 3.77
CA LYS A 20 -8.86 19.47 4.01
C LYS A 20 -8.64 17.96 3.98
N PHE A 21 -7.58 17.47 4.60
CA PHE A 21 -7.26 16.06 4.73
C PHE A 21 -6.55 15.81 6.06
N ASP A 22 -6.69 14.60 6.57
CA ASP A 22 -6.06 14.18 7.83
C ASP A 22 -4.73 13.45 7.59
N LEU A 23 -4.58 12.84 6.41
CA LEU A 23 -3.38 12.11 6.02
C LEU A 23 -3.21 12.09 4.49
N VAL A 24 -1.98 11.82 4.05
CA VAL A 24 -1.62 11.60 2.64
C VAL A 24 -1.24 10.14 2.45
N ILE A 25 -1.79 9.49 1.43
CA ILE A 25 -1.38 8.14 1.03
C ILE A 25 -0.83 8.19 -0.39
N PHE A 26 0.44 7.84 -0.54
CA PHE A 26 1.02 7.50 -1.84
C PHE A 26 0.83 6.01 -2.07
N GLU A 27 0.05 5.66 -3.08
CA GLU A 27 -0.45 4.31 -3.26
C GLU A 27 -0.06 3.71 -4.62
N THR A 28 0.19 2.41 -4.64
CA THR A 28 0.53 1.63 -5.84
C THR A 28 1.81 2.12 -6.52
N LEU A 29 2.78 2.55 -5.74
CA LEU A 29 4.05 3.01 -6.27
C LEU A 29 4.82 1.85 -6.89
N GLY A 30 5.40 2.10 -8.06
CA GLY A 30 6.15 1.10 -8.82
C GLY A 30 7.66 1.08 -8.49
N SER A 31 8.22 2.15 -7.95
CA SER A 31 9.64 2.26 -7.66
C SER A 31 9.94 2.95 -6.33
N LEU A 32 11.07 2.58 -5.70
CA LEU A 32 11.51 3.22 -4.46
C LEU A 32 11.82 4.70 -4.65
N LYS A 33 12.39 5.08 -5.80
CA LYS A 33 12.68 6.48 -6.11
C LYS A 33 11.42 7.34 -6.17
N GLU A 34 10.33 6.80 -6.69
CA GLU A 34 9.04 7.49 -6.70
C GLU A 34 8.56 7.76 -5.29
N GLY A 35 8.56 6.74 -4.42
CA GLY A 35 8.19 6.89 -3.02
C GLY A 35 9.10 7.84 -2.26
N GLU A 36 10.41 7.75 -2.46
CA GLU A 36 11.38 8.64 -1.86
C GLU A 36 11.11 10.12 -2.22
N PHE A 37 10.89 10.40 -3.50
CA PHE A 37 10.61 11.77 -3.95
C PHE A 37 9.26 12.27 -3.45
N ALA A 38 8.23 11.44 -3.51
CA ALA A 38 6.89 11.79 -3.04
C ALA A 38 6.88 12.11 -1.54
N VAL A 39 7.46 11.25 -0.71
CA VAL A 39 7.56 11.47 0.74
C VAL A 39 8.40 12.72 1.06
N LYS A 40 9.57 12.88 0.46
CA LYS A 40 10.40 14.08 0.64
C LYS A 40 9.63 15.36 0.35
N LYS A 41 8.92 15.39 -0.78
CA LYS A 41 8.14 16.58 -1.16
C LYS A 41 6.95 16.80 -0.22
N ALA A 42 6.19 15.78 0.12
CA ALA A 42 5.05 15.89 1.02
C ALA A 42 5.45 16.44 2.39
N LYS A 43 6.55 15.94 2.97
CA LYS A 43 7.05 16.41 4.27
C LYS A 43 7.54 17.88 4.27
N THR A 44 7.74 18.52 3.12
CA THR A 44 7.98 19.97 3.02
C THR A 44 6.71 20.79 2.91
N LEU A 45 5.56 20.17 2.65
CA LEU A 45 4.30 20.86 2.34
C LEU A 45 3.24 20.71 3.44
N THR A 46 3.35 19.67 4.27
CA THR A 46 2.37 19.39 5.31
C THR A 46 3.00 18.65 6.49
N ASP A 47 2.47 18.89 7.68
CA ASP A 47 2.77 18.17 8.92
C ASP A 47 1.87 16.93 9.14
N LYS A 48 0.91 16.71 8.23
CA LYS A 48 -0.01 15.56 8.28
C LYS A 48 0.75 14.24 8.13
N LYS A 49 0.09 13.17 8.55
CA LYS A 49 0.62 11.80 8.41
C LYS A 49 0.80 11.42 6.95
N VAL A 50 1.90 10.75 6.65
CA VAL A 50 2.22 10.28 5.30
C VAL A 50 2.39 8.77 5.31
N ILE A 51 1.58 8.09 4.51
CA ILE A 51 1.66 6.65 4.26
C ILE A 51 2.23 6.44 2.86
N CYS A 52 3.14 5.49 2.73
CA CYS A 52 3.72 5.12 1.43
C CYS A 52 3.51 3.63 1.15
N SER A 53 2.86 3.30 0.04
CA SER A 53 2.45 1.95 -0.31
C SER A 53 2.86 1.56 -1.72
N PHE A 54 3.36 0.34 -1.86
CA PHE A 54 3.95 -0.19 -3.10
C PHE A 54 3.21 -1.40 -3.61
N THR A 55 3.24 -1.57 -4.92
CA THR A 55 2.90 -2.85 -5.54
C THR A 55 4.14 -3.74 -5.64
N LEU A 56 3.97 -5.02 -5.39
CA LEU A 56 5.01 -6.03 -5.60
C LEU A 56 4.88 -6.71 -6.97
N ALA A 57 3.92 -6.29 -7.79
CA ALA A 57 3.81 -6.77 -9.15
C ALA A 57 5.16 -6.63 -9.89
N TYR A 58 5.60 -7.72 -10.47
CA TYR A 58 6.87 -7.80 -11.21
C TYR A 58 8.15 -7.63 -10.37
N LYS A 59 8.09 -7.64 -9.04
CA LYS A 59 9.30 -7.65 -8.19
C LYS A 59 9.88 -9.06 -8.15
N LYS A 60 11.10 -9.21 -8.66
CA LYS A 60 11.81 -10.51 -8.70
C LYS A 60 12.39 -10.89 -7.34
N ASP A 61 12.78 -9.91 -6.54
CA ASP A 61 13.40 -10.08 -5.22
C ASP A 61 12.61 -9.26 -4.20
N ILE A 62 11.52 -9.84 -3.71
CA ILE A 62 10.64 -9.21 -2.71
C ILE A 62 11.39 -8.92 -1.41
N PRO A 63 12.16 -9.84 -0.83
CA PRO A 63 12.91 -9.58 0.40
C PRO A 63 13.81 -8.36 0.32
N ASN A 64 14.62 -8.27 -0.71
CA ASN A 64 15.53 -7.15 -0.89
C ASN A 64 14.77 -5.84 -1.17
N PHE A 65 13.69 -5.89 -1.95
CA PHE A 65 12.85 -4.72 -2.19
C PHE A 65 12.27 -4.16 -0.89
N ILE A 66 11.72 -5.01 -0.01
CA ILE A 66 11.12 -4.60 1.27
C ILE A 66 12.17 -4.00 2.21
N LYS A 67 13.34 -4.64 2.35
CA LYS A 67 14.42 -4.10 3.17
C LYS A 67 14.87 -2.71 2.69
N ASN A 68 15.04 -2.54 1.38
CA ASN A 68 15.40 -1.27 0.79
C ASN A 68 14.27 -0.23 0.94
N MET A 69 13.01 -0.63 0.86
CA MET A 69 11.85 0.24 1.12
C MET A 69 11.90 0.80 2.54
N VAL A 70 12.10 -0.04 3.53
CA VAL A 70 12.21 0.39 4.93
C VAL A 70 13.39 1.33 5.11
N SER A 71 14.60 0.92 4.72
CA SER A 71 15.82 1.71 4.90
C SER A 71 15.82 3.04 4.16
N THR A 72 15.06 3.15 3.06
CA THR A 72 14.94 4.40 2.29
C THR A 72 13.90 5.34 2.89
N LEU A 73 12.74 4.83 3.30
CA LEU A 73 11.59 5.68 3.63
C LEU A 73 11.45 5.99 5.11
N GLU A 74 11.82 5.09 6.00
CA GLU A 74 11.73 5.32 7.44
C GLU A 74 12.55 6.54 7.90
N PRO A 75 13.80 6.75 7.42
CA PRO A 75 14.56 7.97 7.75
C PRO A 75 13.96 9.28 7.21
N LEU A 76 13.05 9.20 6.23
CA LEU A 76 12.35 10.37 5.69
C LEU A 76 11.13 10.77 6.54
N GLY A 77 10.83 10.03 7.61
CA GLY A 77 9.73 10.31 8.51
C GLY A 77 8.36 9.89 7.95
N VAL A 78 8.30 8.85 7.11
CA VAL A 78 7.03 8.22 6.75
C VAL A 78 6.35 7.66 8.00
N ASP A 79 5.03 7.80 8.10
CA ASP A 79 4.28 7.41 9.30
C ASP A 79 3.73 5.96 9.24
N ALA A 80 3.63 5.39 8.06
CA ALA A 80 3.32 3.99 7.84
C ALA A 80 3.84 3.52 6.49
N LEU A 81 4.17 2.23 6.41
CA LEU A 81 4.57 1.57 5.16
C LEU A 81 3.50 0.58 4.72
N GLY A 82 3.34 0.41 3.42
CA GLY A 82 2.29 -0.46 2.92
C GLY A 82 2.62 -1.23 1.67
N ILE A 83 1.84 -2.29 1.47
CA ILE A 83 1.79 -3.07 0.24
C ILE A 83 0.35 -3.09 -0.25
N ASN A 84 0.16 -2.75 -1.51
CA ASN A 84 -1.16 -2.79 -2.14
C ASN A 84 -1.08 -3.24 -3.59
N CYS A 85 -2.21 -3.49 -4.19
CA CYS A 85 -2.30 -3.97 -5.58
C CYS A 85 -1.43 -5.21 -5.85
N THR A 86 -1.42 -6.14 -4.90
CA THR A 86 -0.52 -7.31 -4.84
C THR A 86 -1.34 -8.55 -4.49
N GLY A 87 -0.88 -9.72 -4.94
CA GLY A 87 -1.49 -11.00 -4.62
C GLY A 87 -1.32 -11.42 -3.16
N TYR A 88 -2.09 -12.44 -2.74
CA TYR A 88 -2.16 -12.85 -1.33
C TYR A 88 -0.85 -13.45 -0.82
N GLU A 89 -0.19 -14.24 -1.65
CA GLU A 89 1.04 -14.95 -1.29
C GLU A 89 2.18 -13.97 -1.11
N GLU A 90 2.34 -13.06 -2.05
CA GLU A 90 3.36 -12.01 -1.98
C GLU A 90 3.14 -11.06 -0.80
N ILE A 91 1.88 -10.75 -0.46
CA ILE A 91 1.55 -9.95 0.73
C ILE A 91 2.02 -10.66 2.01
N LEU A 92 1.75 -11.95 2.15
CA LEU A 92 2.14 -12.70 3.35
C LEU A 92 3.67 -12.79 3.49
N ILE A 93 4.39 -12.98 2.40
CA ILE A 93 5.87 -12.94 2.38
C ILE A 93 6.36 -11.54 2.79
N ALA A 94 5.79 -10.49 2.20
CA ALA A 94 6.17 -9.13 2.50
C ALA A 94 5.92 -8.74 3.96
N LEU A 95 4.81 -9.21 4.55
CA LEU A 95 4.47 -8.95 5.94
C LEU A 95 5.51 -9.50 6.92
N ASP A 96 5.97 -10.72 6.71
CA ASP A 96 7.00 -11.32 7.59
C ASP A 96 8.28 -10.47 7.56
N ILE A 97 8.71 -10.07 6.37
CA ILE A 97 9.90 -9.24 6.20
C ILE A 97 9.71 -7.83 6.78
N LEU A 98 8.54 -7.21 6.57
CA LEU A 98 8.23 -5.90 7.16
C LEU A 98 8.30 -5.95 8.69
N LYS A 99 7.68 -6.96 9.31
CA LYS A 99 7.67 -7.10 10.77
C LYS A 99 9.06 -7.30 11.38
N GLU A 100 9.99 -7.88 10.62
CA GLU A 100 11.37 -8.05 11.05
C GLU A 100 12.23 -6.79 10.90
N ASN A 101 11.82 -5.84 10.03
CA ASN A 101 12.68 -4.74 9.62
C ASN A 101 12.17 -3.35 10.02
N THR A 102 10.92 -3.20 10.50
CA THR A 102 10.38 -1.92 10.96
C THR A 102 9.40 -2.07 12.10
N ASN A 103 9.30 -1.02 12.94
CA ASN A 103 8.27 -0.87 13.96
C ASN A 103 7.14 0.08 13.52
N LEU A 104 7.20 0.63 12.32
CA LEU A 104 6.14 1.49 11.79
C LEU A 104 4.84 0.70 11.59
N PRO A 105 3.69 1.37 11.69
CA PRO A 105 2.41 0.81 11.27
C PRO A 105 2.47 0.26 9.86
N ILE A 106 1.87 -0.90 9.65
CA ILE A 106 1.85 -1.59 8.35
C ILE A 106 0.44 -1.53 7.76
N MET A 107 0.34 -1.12 6.50
CA MET A 107 -0.88 -1.12 5.71
C MET A 107 -0.83 -2.22 4.64
N ILE A 108 -1.93 -2.96 4.47
CA ILE A 108 -2.12 -3.83 3.30
C ILE A 108 -3.47 -3.60 2.63
N LYS A 109 -3.47 -3.65 1.29
CA LYS A 109 -4.68 -3.62 0.45
C LYS A 109 -4.53 -4.61 -0.70
N ALA A 110 -5.06 -5.81 -0.50
CA ALA A 110 -4.88 -6.92 -1.43
C ALA A 110 -5.80 -6.83 -2.65
N ASN A 111 -5.33 -7.37 -3.79
CA ASN A 111 -6.18 -7.65 -4.95
C ASN A 111 -6.99 -8.93 -4.73
N LEU A 112 -8.13 -9.04 -5.40
CA LEU A 112 -8.88 -10.31 -5.50
C LEU A 112 -8.31 -11.28 -6.57
N GLY A 113 -7.03 -11.18 -6.86
CA GLY A 113 -6.35 -11.92 -7.90
C GLY A 113 -6.13 -11.11 -9.18
N ILE A 114 -5.73 -11.80 -10.24
CA ILE A 114 -5.54 -11.19 -11.57
C ILE A 114 -6.90 -11.20 -12.29
N PRO A 115 -7.37 -10.04 -12.79
CA PRO A 115 -8.62 -9.99 -13.51
C PRO A 115 -8.55 -10.82 -14.81
N LYS A 116 -9.58 -11.64 -15.06
CA LYS A 116 -9.77 -12.35 -16.31
C LYS A 116 -10.94 -11.72 -17.05
N LYS A 117 -10.76 -11.40 -18.33
CA LYS A 117 -11.85 -10.90 -19.16
C LYS A 117 -12.75 -12.07 -19.57
N VAL A 118 -14.03 -11.98 -19.20
CA VAL A 118 -15.07 -12.94 -19.59
C VAL A 118 -16.20 -12.14 -20.26
N GLY A 119 -16.27 -12.22 -21.58
CA GLY A 119 -17.14 -11.31 -22.37
C GLY A 119 -16.69 -9.87 -22.24
N GLU A 120 -17.55 -8.99 -21.76
CA GLU A 120 -17.25 -7.56 -21.51
C GLU A 120 -16.86 -7.28 -20.05
N GLU A 121 -16.94 -8.27 -19.17
CA GLU A 121 -16.70 -8.10 -17.73
C GLU A 121 -15.31 -8.60 -17.31
N PHE A 122 -14.79 -8.00 -16.24
CA PHE A 122 -13.59 -8.49 -15.55
C PHE A 122 -14.00 -9.30 -14.32
N VAL A 123 -13.58 -10.55 -14.28
CA VAL A 123 -13.86 -11.50 -13.19
C VAL A 123 -12.57 -11.76 -12.41
N TYR A 124 -12.68 -11.79 -11.10
CA TYR A 124 -11.58 -12.08 -10.19
C TYR A 124 -11.71 -13.47 -9.59
N ASP A 125 -10.60 -14.16 -9.34
CA ASP A 125 -10.58 -15.55 -8.90
C ASP A 125 -10.63 -15.75 -7.38
N LYS A 126 -10.45 -14.67 -6.59
CA LYS A 126 -10.49 -14.77 -5.13
C LYS A 126 -11.90 -14.52 -4.59
N THR A 127 -12.33 -15.40 -3.71
CA THR A 127 -13.64 -15.33 -3.07
C THR A 127 -13.61 -14.47 -1.81
N LEU A 128 -14.79 -14.07 -1.35
CA LEU A 128 -14.96 -13.36 -0.08
C LEU A 128 -14.30 -14.11 1.09
N GLU A 129 -14.45 -15.43 1.14
CA GLU A 129 -13.86 -16.25 2.20
C GLU A 129 -12.33 -16.23 2.16
N LYS A 130 -11.73 -16.33 0.97
CA LYS A 130 -10.27 -16.18 0.83
C LYS A 130 -9.77 -14.81 1.27
N PHE A 131 -10.52 -13.74 0.95
CA PHE A 131 -10.18 -12.39 1.39
C PHE A 131 -10.27 -12.24 2.90
N LYS A 132 -11.32 -12.76 3.54
CA LYS A 132 -11.46 -12.79 5.00
C LYS A 132 -10.31 -13.54 5.67
N ASN A 133 -9.96 -14.70 5.14
CA ASN A 133 -8.85 -15.52 5.68
C ASN A 133 -7.49 -14.81 5.56
N LEU A 134 -7.20 -14.15 4.42
CA LEU A 134 -6.00 -13.32 4.30
C LEU A 134 -6.02 -12.20 5.34
N SER A 135 -7.14 -11.49 5.43
CA SER A 135 -7.29 -10.36 6.34
C SER A 135 -7.09 -10.76 7.80
N LYS A 136 -7.67 -11.89 8.22
CA LYS A 136 -7.47 -12.44 9.55
C LYS A 136 -6.00 -12.76 9.83
N ARG A 137 -5.34 -13.49 8.93
CA ARG A 137 -3.90 -13.81 9.04
C ARG A 137 -3.03 -12.56 9.08
N ALA A 138 -3.37 -11.53 8.33
CA ALA A 138 -2.65 -10.27 8.34
C ALA A 138 -2.80 -9.53 9.69
N LEU A 139 -4.01 -9.52 10.25
CA LEU A 139 -4.26 -8.94 11.58
C LEU A 139 -3.51 -9.72 12.68
N GLU A 140 -3.52 -11.05 12.63
CA GLU A 140 -2.75 -11.92 13.55
C GLU A 140 -1.24 -11.64 13.46
N LYS A 141 -0.73 -11.26 12.29
CA LYS A 141 0.66 -10.81 12.08
C LYS A 141 0.90 -9.34 12.49
N GLY A 142 -0.11 -8.65 13.01
CA GLY A 142 0.02 -7.28 13.53
C GLY A 142 -0.02 -6.19 12.46
N VAL A 143 -0.77 -6.38 11.38
CA VAL A 143 -1.13 -5.32 10.44
C VAL A 143 -2.04 -4.30 11.14
N ASN A 144 -1.80 -3.02 10.90
CA ASN A 144 -2.51 -1.92 11.54
C ASN A 144 -3.62 -1.34 10.67
N ILE A 145 -3.43 -1.36 9.35
CA ILE A 145 -4.37 -0.80 8.37
C ILE A 145 -4.62 -1.86 7.32
N ILE A 146 -5.89 -2.24 7.14
CA ILE A 146 -6.27 -3.27 6.19
C ILE A 146 -7.39 -2.79 5.28
N GLY A 147 -7.33 -3.17 4.02
CA GLY A 147 -8.34 -2.85 3.02
C GLY A 147 -8.24 -3.75 1.80
N GLY A 148 -8.95 -3.35 0.77
CA GLY A 148 -8.91 -4.03 -0.52
C GLY A 148 -8.39 -3.13 -1.63
N CYS A 149 -8.01 -3.72 -2.75
CA CYS A 149 -7.60 -3.05 -3.97
C CYS A 149 -8.43 -3.58 -5.15
N CYS A 150 -7.81 -3.97 -6.26
CA CYS A 150 -8.53 -4.38 -7.46
C CYS A 150 -9.53 -5.51 -7.22
N GLY A 151 -10.77 -5.31 -7.68
CA GLY A 151 -11.86 -6.27 -7.58
C GLY A 151 -12.65 -6.22 -6.27
N THR A 152 -12.19 -5.55 -5.22
CA THR A 152 -12.92 -5.48 -3.96
C THR A 152 -14.12 -4.55 -4.05
N THR A 153 -15.22 -4.99 -3.47
CA THR A 153 -16.47 -4.23 -3.36
C THR A 153 -16.76 -3.87 -1.89
N PRO A 154 -17.74 -3.01 -1.60
CA PRO A 154 -18.13 -2.72 -0.22
C PRO A 154 -18.49 -3.95 0.62
N GLU A 155 -18.94 -5.04 0.00
CA GLU A 155 -19.21 -6.30 0.67
C GLU A 155 -17.95 -6.91 1.30
N TYR A 156 -16.83 -6.90 0.57
CA TYR A 156 -15.53 -7.37 1.07
C TYR A 156 -15.05 -6.54 2.25
N ILE A 157 -15.21 -5.22 2.18
CA ILE A 157 -14.83 -4.35 3.29
C ILE A 157 -15.71 -4.61 4.50
N ARG A 158 -17.03 -4.70 4.36
CA ARG A 158 -17.93 -5.06 5.46
C ARG A 158 -17.56 -6.37 6.12
N ALA A 159 -17.14 -7.37 5.33
CA ALA A 159 -16.78 -8.68 5.84
C ALA A 159 -15.53 -8.69 6.74
N ILE A 160 -14.65 -7.70 6.62
CA ILE A 160 -13.44 -7.60 7.44
C ILE A 160 -13.55 -6.60 8.59
N CYS A 161 -14.57 -5.72 8.60
CA CYS A 161 -14.75 -4.72 9.67
C CYS A 161 -14.90 -5.33 11.06
N ASN A 162 -15.38 -6.57 11.17
CA ASN A 162 -15.63 -7.27 12.42
C ASN A 162 -14.59 -8.35 12.74
N LEU A 163 -13.50 -8.44 11.97
CA LEU A 163 -12.41 -9.33 12.28
C LEU A 163 -11.64 -8.75 13.50
N LYS A 164 -11.51 -9.60 14.50
CA LYS A 164 -10.71 -9.33 15.71
C LYS A 164 -9.49 -10.24 15.72
#